data_b88ee40cb937742854188a26b37d69d3
#
_entry.id   b88ee40cb937742854188a26b37d69d3
#
_cell.length_a   1.000
_cell.length_b   1.000
_cell.length_c   1.000
_cell.angle_alpha   90.00
_cell.angle_beta   90.00
_cell.angle_gamma   90.00
#
_symmetry.space_group_name_H-M   'P 1'
#
loop_
_entity.id
_entity.type
_entity.pdbx_description
1 polymer ?
#
loop_
_entity_poly.entity_id
_entity_poly.type
_entity_poly.pdbx_seq_one_letter_code
_entity_poly.pdbx_strand_id
1 'polypeptide(L)'
;MGSLGFRYYRPNGRPLKHPADVKRIRALAIPPAWKNVWICPDPRGHLQATGRDARGRKQYRYHPDWRASRDGNKFDRMEAFASVLPVIRARTAADLARPGLPREKVLATVVQLLERSLIRVGNDEYAKTNNSFGLTTLRDRHVEVKGSTLRFEFRGKSGKRHSVGINDRRLARVVKQCRDLPGQELFQYVDADGRTQDVNSADVNAYLREITGADITAKDFRTWFGTVLAATALRECRAVDSIAAAKRNVVRAVEAVAGVLGNTPAVCRKSYIHPAILECYTDRSMESRLSKSLPPAVKRVASKLRADEVAALRILHCVRASAHRSKAA
;
A
#
# COMPACT_ATOMS: atom_id res chain seq x y z
N MET A 1 1.58 -13.19 43.44
CA MET A 1 1.58 -11.89 42.73
C MET A 1 0.30 -11.83 41.93
N GLY A 2 -0.69 -11.05 42.37
CA GLY A 2 -1.98 -10.91 41.71
C GLY A 2 -1.81 -10.19 40.37
N SER A 3 -2.44 -10.72 39.31
CA SER A 3 -2.44 -10.07 38.00
C SER A 3 -3.05 -8.66 38.14
N LEU A 4 -2.24 -7.64 37.95
CA LEU A 4 -2.71 -6.25 37.85
C LEU A 4 -3.56 -6.12 36.59
N GLY A 5 -4.83 -6.49 36.67
CA GLY A 5 -5.80 -6.33 35.61
C GLY A 5 -6.06 -4.83 35.34
N PHE A 6 -6.34 -4.48 34.08
CA PHE A 6 -6.78 -3.12 33.73
C PHE A 6 -8.04 -2.73 34.51
N ARG A 7 -8.07 -1.50 35.02
CA ARG A 7 -9.27 -0.85 35.54
C ARG A 7 -9.86 0.07 34.48
N TYR A 8 -11.14 -0.04 34.24
CA TYR A 8 -11.85 0.75 33.21
C TYR A 8 -12.73 1.81 33.88
N TYR A 9 -12.73 3.01 33.33
CA TYR A 9 -13.48 4.15 33.82
C TYR A 9 -14.35 4.73 32.70
N ARG A 10 -15.50 5.27 33.07
CA ARG A 10 -16.36 6.08 32.20
C ARG A 10 -15.75 7.47 32.01
N PRO A 11 -16.16 8.27 30.98
CA PRO A 11 -15.69 9.65 30.81
C PRO A 11 -15.89 10.56 32.03
N ASN A 12 -16.89 10.26 32.88
CA ASN A 12 -17.17 10.96 34.11
C ASN A 12 -16.31 10.49 35.32
N GLY A 13 -15.28 9.71 35.09
CA GLY A 13 -14.38 9.20 36.13
C GLY A 13 -14.92 8.04 36.98
N ARG A 14 -16.18 7.61 36.78
CA ARG A 14 -16.75 6.50 37.55
C ARG A 14 -16.26 5.15 37.02
N PRO A 15 -15.98 4.15 37.88
CA PRO A 15 -15.58 2.81 37.44
C PRO A 15 -16.64 2.15 36.53
N LEU A 16 -16.19 1.53 35.47
CA LEU A 16 -17.03 0.73 34.57
C LEU A 16 -17.16 -0.68 35.14
N LYS A 17 -18.37 -1.04 35.63
CA LYS A 17 -18.65 -2.34 36.26
C LYS A 17 -19.58 -3.22 35.41
N HIS A 18 -20.21 -2.67 34.35
CA HIS A 18 -21.18 -3.42 33.54
C HIS A 18 -20.52 -4.61 32.87
N PRO A 19 -20.98 -5.87 33.14
CA PRO A 19 -20.27 -7.09 32.72
C PRO A 19 -20.10 -7.22 31.22
N ALA A 20 -21.11 -6.86 30.42
CA ALA A 20 -21.06 -6.94 28.96
C ALA A 20 -19.99 -5.97 28.37
N ASP A 21 -19.90 -4.73 28.88
CA ASP A 21 -18.90 -3.77 28.46
C ASP A 21 -17.49 -4.24 28.80
N VAL A 22 -17.29 -4.76 30.02
CA VAL A 22 -16.00 -5.29 30.47
C VAL A 22 -15.58 -6.49 29.60
N LYS A 23 -16.52 -7.39 29.28
CA LYS A 23 -16.27 -8.53 28.40
C LYS A 23 -15.85 -8.06 27.00
N ARG A 24 -16.57 -7.10 26.40
CA ARG A 24 -16.24 -6.49 25.11
C ARG A 24 -14.85 -5.86 25.10
N ILE A 25 -14.55 -5.04 26.13
CA ILE A 25 -13.27 -4.35 26.23
C ILE A 25 -12.11 -5.34 26.38
N ARG A 26 -12.26 -6.39 27.17
CA ARG A 26 -11.25 -7.45 27.29
C ARG A 26 -11.01 -8.15 25.95
N ALA A 27 -12.05 -8.38 25.15
CA ALA A 27 -11.94 -8.97 23.82
C ALA A 27 -11.16 -8.10 22.82
N LEU A 28 -10.99 -6.78 23.06
CA LEU A 28 -10.13 -5.91 22.24
C LEU A 28 -8.64 -6.26 22.37
N ALA A 29 -8.26 -7.07 23.37
CA ALA A 29 -6.89 -7.51 23.62
C ALA A 29 -5.87 -6.36 23.58
N ILE A 30 -6.16 -5.28 24.33
CA ILE A 30 -5.28 -4.11 24.42
C ILE A 30 -4.01 -4.53 25.17
N PRO A 31 -2.81 -4.35 24.56
CA PRO A 31 -1.56 -4.73 25.21
C PRO A 31 -1.34 -3.95 26.54
N PRO A 32 -0.83 -4.58 27.59
CA PRO A 32 -0.56 -3.92 28.87
C PRO A 32 0.39 -2.73 28.79
N ALA A 33 1.30 -2.75 27.81
CA ALA A 33 2.27 -1.69 27.60
C ALA A 33 1.67 -0.40 26.97
N TRP A 34 0.39 -0.41 26.58
CA TRP A 34 -0.24 0.80 26.04
C TRP A 34 -0.55 1.81 27.12
N LYS A 35 -0.27 3.08 26.84
CA LYS A 35 -0.58 4.25 27.69
C LYS A 35 -1.62 5.14 27.01
N ASN A 36 -2.30 5.98 27.79
CA ASN A 36 -3.31 6.92 27.29
C ASN A 36 -4.37 6.24 26.43
N VAL A 37 -4.91 5.14 26.93
CA VAL A 37 -5.88 4.32 26.20
C VAL A 37 -7.25 4.95 26.27
N TRP A 38 -7.82 5.25 25.10
CA TRP A 38 -9.22 5.58 24.92
C TRP A 38 -9.97 4.40 24.33
N ILE A 39 -11.19 4.13 24.81
CA ILE A 39 -12.04 3.05 24.34
C ILE A 39 -13.39 3.62 23.93
N CYS A 40 -13.86 3.25 22.74
CA CYS A 40 -15.15 3.69 22.22
C CYS A 40 -16.30 3.18 23.11
N PRO A 41 -17.22 4.07 23.55
CA PRO A 41 -18.39 3.62 24.28
C PRO A 41 -19.37 2.83 23.41
N ASP A 42 -19.46 3.15 22.11
CA ASP A 42 -20.32 2.43 21.16
C ASP A 42 -19.66 1.10 20.72
N PRO A 43 -20.30 -0.06 20.98
CA PRO A 43 -19.81 -1.36 20.53
C PRO A 43 -19.76 -1.49 19.00
N ARG A 44 -20.53 -0.70 18.24
CA ARG A 44 -20.55 -0.70 16.77
C ARG A 44 -19.64 0.37 16.16
N GLY A 45 -19.01 1.21 16.96
CA GLY A 45 -18.07 2.21 16.46
C GLY A 45 -16.94 1.59 15.66
N HIS A 46 -16.63 2.13 14.49
CA HIS A 46 -15.58 1.60 13.60
C HIS A 46 -14.20 1.59 14.27
N LEU A 47 -13.89 2.58 15.09
CA LEU A 47 -12.69 2.68 15.91
C LEU A 47 -13.05 2.30 17.35
N GLN A 48 -12.58 1.15 17.81
CA GLN A 48 -12.93 0.59 19.12
C GLN A 48 -11.98 1.04 20.23
N ALA A 49 -10.70 1.24 19.96
CA ALA A 49 -9.76 1.80 20.90
C ALA A 49 -8.57 2.47 20.24
N THR A 50 -7.99 3.44 20.94
CA THR A 50 -6.67 4.00 20.62
C THR A 50 -5.80 4.00 21.86
N GLY A 51 -4.48 4.06 21.68
CA GLY A 51 -3.51 4.18 22.77
C GLY A 51 -2.12 4.44 22.23
N ARG A 52 -1.14 4.59 23.12
CA ARG A 52 0.28 4.70 22.74
C ARG A 52 1.03 3.48 23.22
N ASP A 53 1.81 2.87 22.34
CA ASP A 53 2.68 1.74 22.71
C ASP A 53 3.88 2.18 23.55
N ALA A 54 4.72 1.22 23.96
CA ALA A 54 5.91 1.48 24.76
C ALA A 54 6.91 2.47 24.11
N ARG A 55 6.83 2.64 22.77
CA ARG A 55 7.63 3.60 22.01
C ARG A 55 6.92 4.94 21.75
N GLY A 56 5.81 5.20 22.43
CA GLY A 56 5.01 6.42 22.28
C GLY A 56 4.16 6.49 21.00
N ARG A 57 4.18 5.46 20.13
CA ARG A 57 3.49 5.46 18.86
C ARG A 57 2.00 5.23 19.06
N LYS A 58 1.15 6.04 18.38
CA LYS A 58 -0.30 5.87 18.39
C LYS A 58 -0.71 4.56 17.75
N GLN A 59 -1.51 3.77 18.45
CA GLN A 59 -2.01 2.47 18.04
C GLN A 59 -3.55 2.49 18.02
N TYR A 60 -4.14 1.60 17.22
CA TYR A 60 -5.57 1.57 16.96
C TYR A 60 -6.12 0.15 17.05
N ARG A 61 -7.36 0.02 17.57
CA ARG A 61 -8.17 -1.19 17.47
C ARG A 61 -9.46 -0.86 16.73
N TYR A 62 -9.65 -1.48 15.59
CA TYR A 62 -10.85 -1.30 14.77
C TYR A 62 -11.84 -2.42 15.00
N HIS A 63 -13.13 -2.13 14.79
CA HIS A 63 -14.19 -3.13 14.80
C HIS A 63 -13.91 -4.23 13.76
N PRO A 64 -14.17 -5.52 14.05
CA PRO A 64 -13.95 -6.61 13.10
C PRO A 64 -14.68 -6.39 11.77
N ASP A 65 -15.98 -6.02 11.80
CA ASP A 65 -16.79 -5.82 10.59
C ASP A 65 -16.29 -4.64 9.76
N TRP A 66 -15.89 -3.54 10.39
CA TRP A 66 -15.25 -2.43 9.68
C TRP A 66 -13.95 -2.85 9.01
N ARG A 67 -13.16 -3.67 9.69
CA ARG A 67 -11.92 -4.21 9.12
C ARG A 67 -12.22 -5.13 7.94
N ALA A 68 -13.19 -6.04 8.07
CA ALA A 68 -13.62 -6.94 7.00
C ALA A 68 -14.13 -6.18 5.78
N SER A 69 -14.99 -5.17 5.99
CA SER A 69 -15.48 -4.29 4.92
C SER A 69 -14.35 -3.55 4.20
N ARG A 70 -13.40 -2.99 4.97
CA ARG A 70 -12.24 -2.28 4.39
C ARG A 70 -11.26 -3.22 3.66
N ASP A 71 -11.07 -4.43 4.15
CA ASP A 71 -10.21 -5.42 3.50
C ASP A 71 -10.88 -5.98 2.23
N GLY A 72 -12.20 -6.19 2.21
CA GLY A 72 -12.98 -6.56 1.02
C GLY A 72 -12.93 -5.48 -0.05
N ASN A 73 -13.38 -4.27 0.29
CA ASN A 73 -13.38 -3.13 -0.63
C ASN A 73 -12.00 -2.83 -1.24
N LYS A 74 -10.91 -3.11 -0.50
CA LYS A 74 -9.55 -2.90 -0.98
C LYS A 74 -9.20 -3.81 -2.15
N PHE A 75 -9.58 -5.08 -2.09
CA PHE A 75 -9.29 -6.02 -3.16
C PHE A 75 -10.28 -5.87 -4.34
N ASP A 76 -11.53 -5.52 -4.06
CA ASP A 76 -12.52 -5.21 -5.10
C ASP A 76 -12.12 -4.01 -5.97
N ARG A 77 -11.35 -3.08 -5.42
CA ARG A 77 -10.84 -1.90 -6.13
C ARG A 77 -9.67 -2.20 -7.08
N MET A 78 -9.11 -3.40 -7.07
CA MET A 78 -7.92 -3.70 -7.88
C MET A 78 -8.20 -3.71 -9.38
N GLU A 79 -9.36 -4.18 -9.84
CA GLU A 79 -9.75 -4.08 -11.24
C GLU A 79 -9.96 -2.61 -11.64
N ALA A 80 -10.55 -1.80 -10.76
CA ALA A 80 -10.69 -0.36 -10.98
C ALA A 80 -9.31 0.34 -11.06
N PHE A 81 -8.36 -0.03 -10.18
CA PHE A 81 -6.99 0.47 -10.26
C PHE A 81 -6.33 0.08 -11.59
N ALA A 82 -6.45 -1.18 -12.01
CA ALA A 82 -5.91 -1.65 -13.30
C ALA A 82 -6.48 -0.86 -14.48
N SER A 83 -7.77 -0.48 -14.43
CA SER A 83 -8.43 0.28 -15.49
C SER A 83 -7.91 1.71 -15.64
N VAL A 84 -7.49 2.35 -14.56
CA VAL A 84 -6.97 3.72 -14.57
C VAL A 84 -5.44 3.80 -14.66
N LEU A 85 -4.72 2.70 -14.46
CA LEU A 85 -3.26 2.66 -14.50
C LEU A 85 -2.66 3.18 -15.83
N PRO A 86 -3.23 2.86 -17.02
CA PRO A 86 -2.78 3.45 -18.27
C PRO A 86 -2.96 4.98 -18.32
N VAL A 87 -4.03 5.51 -17.73
CA VAL A 87 -4.29 6.96 -17.65
C VAL A 87 -3.25 7.61 -16.73
N ILE A 88 -2.97 7.01 -15.58
CA ILE A 88 -1.91 7.48 -14.66
C ILE A 88 -0.58 7.55 -15.39
N ARG A 89 -0.19 6.50 -16.10
CA ARG A 89 1.08 6.45 -16.87
C ARG A 89 1.17 7.52 -17.95
N ALA A 90 0.10 7.70 -18.73
CA ALA A 90 0.06 8.68 -19.79
C ALA A 90 0.14 10.10 -19.21
N ARG A 91 -0.65 10.41 -18.18
CA ARG A 91 -0.66 11.74 -17.57
C ARG A 91 0.66 12.06 -16.88
N THR A 92 1.20 11.13 -16.09
CA THR A 92 2.51 11.35 -15.43
C THR A 92 3.65 11.49 -16.42
N ALA A 93 3.60 10.81 -17.58
CA ALA A 93 4.59 10.99 -18.64
C ALA A 93 4.51 12.38 -19.27
N ALA A 94 3.30 12.91 -19.48
CA ALA A 94 3.07 14.27 -20.00
C ALA A 94 3.51 15.32 -18.97
N ASP A 95 3.11 15.20 -17.71
CA ASP A 95 3.47 16.16 -16.67
C ASP A 95 4.97 16.17 -16.36
N LEU A 96 5.65 15.02 -16.50
CA LEU A 96 7.11 14.93 -16.37
C LEU A 96 7.87 15.71 -17.45
N ALA A 97 7.25 15.94 -18.61
CA ALA A 97 7.84 16.67 -19.72
C ALA A 97 7.72 18.21 -19.61
N ARG A 98 6.94 18.72 -18.65
CA ARG A 98 6.75 20.17 -18.45
C ARG A 98 8.08 20.89 -18.20
N PRO A 99 8.24 22.16 -18.62
CA PRO A 99 9.42 22.95 -18.28
C PRO A 99 9.47 23.28 -16.77
N GLY A 100 10.65 23.61 -16.27
CA GLY A 100 10.86 23.97 -14.86
C GLY A 100 10.57 22.84 -13.87
N LEU A 101 10.16 23.19 -12.66
CA LEU A 101 9.73 22.30 -11.58
C LEU A 101 8.33 22.68 -11.05
N PRO A 102 7.30 22.74 -11.90
CA PRO A 102 5.94 22.98 -11.42
C PRO A 102 5.44 21.79 -10.58
N ARG A 103 4.42 22.01 -9.76
CA ARG A 103 3.81 21.05 -8.85
C ARG A 103 3.48 19.71 -9.53
N GLU A 104 2.86 19.74 -10.69
CA GLU A 104 2.45 18.55 -11.43
C GLU A 104 3.65 17.68 -11.85
N LYS A 105 4.76 18.31 -12.25
CA LYS A 105 5.97 17.56 -12.63
C LYS A 105 6.59 16.84 -11.46
N VAL A 106 6.64 17.47 -10.30
CA VAL A 106 7.19 16.84 -9.08
C VAL A 106 6.26 15.74 -8.59
N LEU A 107 4.94 15.95 -8.60
CA LEU A 107 3.96 14.92 -8.25
C LEU A 107 4.00 13.74 -9.23
N ALA A 108 4.10 13.99 -10.54
CA ALA A 108 4.28 12.96 -11.55
C ALA A 108 5.55 12.13 -11.30
N THR A 109 6.66 12.80 -10.90
CA THR A 109 7.91 12.14 -10.52
C THR A 109 7.69 11.21 -9.32
N VAL A 110 7.05 11.69 -8.26
CA VAL A 110 6.75 10.88 -7.06
C VAL A 110 5.87 9.68 -7.43
N VAL A 111 4.83 9.86 -8.27
CA VAL A 111 3.96 8.75 -8.70
C VAL A 111 4.69 7.72 -9.56
N GLN A 112 5.56 8.14 -10.47
CA GLN A 112 6.39 7.20 -11.23
C GLN A 112 7.40 6.46 -10.33
N LEU A 113 7.93 7.11 -9.31
CA LEU A 113 8.75 6.45 -8.31
C LEU A 113 7.95 5.48 -7.44
N LEU A 114 6.72 5.80 -7.05
CA LEU A 114 5.82 4.86 -6.37
C LEU A 114 5.61 3.58 -7.18
N GLU A 115 5.35 3.71 -8.49
CA GLU A 115 5.14 2.57 -9.38
C GLU A 115 6.39 1.70 -9.50
N ARG A 116 7.57 2.29 -9.67
CA ARG A 116 8.81 1.56 -9.98
C ARG A 116 9.54 1.03 -8.76
N SER A 117 9.50 1.78 -7.65
CA SER A 117 10.23 1.42 -6.43
C SER A 117 9.40 0.70 -5.39
N LEU A 118 8.09 0.83 -5.46
CA LEU A 118 7.14 0.39 -4.43
C LEU A 118 7.46 0.93 -3.02
N ILE A 119 8.26 2.00 -2.93
CA ILE A 119 8.50 2.73 -1.69
C ILE A 119 7.17 3.32 -1.21
N ARG A 120 6.95 3.38 0.10
CA ARG A 120 5.75 4.03 0.66
C ARG A 120 5.77 5.52 0.38
N VAL A 121 4.58 6.12 0.22
CA VAL A 121 4.47 7.55 -0.07
C VAL A 121 5.16 8.42 1.00
N GLY A 122 5.06 8.08 2.25
CA GLY A 122 5.62 8.84 3.38
C GLY A 122 4.51 9.35 4.32
N ASN A 123 4.93 9.87 5.46
CA ASN A 123 4.08 10.56 6.43
C ASN A 123 4.98 11.38 7.35
N ASP A 124 4.72 12.67 7.47
CA ASP A 124 5.57 13.63 8.18
C ASP A 124 5.63 13.38 9.68
N GLU A 125 4.50 12.99 10.30
CA GLU A 125 4.46 12.64 11.72
C GLU A 125 5.41 11.45 12.02
N TYR A 126 5.42 10.43 11.15
CA TYR A 126 6.32 9.29 11.31
C TYR A 126 7.78 9.63 10.99
N ALA A 127 8.04 10.53 10.05
CA ALA A 127 9.38 11.00 9.77
C ALA A 127 9.96 11.74 10.97
N LYS A 128 9.16 12.65 11.57
CA LYS A 128 9.56 13.44 12.75
C LYS A 128 9.69 12.60 14.02
N THR A 129 8.74 11.70 14.30
CA THR A 129 8.67 10.98 15.58
C THR A 129 9.47 9.66 15.59
N ASN A 130 9.63 8.99 14.45
CA ASN A 130 10.24 7.66 14.38
C ASN A 130 11.46 7.59 13.45
N ASN A 131 11.88 8.70 12.88
CA ASN A 131 12.95 8.75 11.88
C ASN A 131 12.73 7.70 10.76
N SER A 132 11.46 7.59 10.30
CA SER A 132 11.02 6.61 9.30
C SER A 132 10.46 7.33 8.08
N PHE A 133 11.14 7.15 6.95
CA PHE A 133 10.91 7.92 5.73
C PHE A 133 10.12 7.13 4.67
N GLY A 134 9.51 7.86 3.76
CA GLY A 134 8.91 7.42 2.52
C GLY A 134 9.07 8.52 1.48
N LEU A 135 8.62 8.34 0.24
CA LEU A 135 8.97 9.23 -0.88
C LEU A 135 8.83 10.71 -0.54
N THR A 136 7.66 11.17 -0.06
CA THR A 136 7.41 12.58 0.25
C THR A 136 8.19 13.13 1.45
N THR A 137 8.83 12.27 2.21
CA THR A 137 9.62 12.65 3.40
C THR A 137 11.10 12.26 3.26
N LEU A 138 11.52 11.84 2.06
CA LEU A 138 12.94 11.66 1.77
C LEU A 138 13.67 13.00 1.80
N ARG A 139 14.92 12.96 2.21
CA ARG A 139 15.83 14.10 2.21
C ARG A 139 16.94 13.90 1.18
N ASP A 140 17.64 14.94 0.80
CA ASP A 140 18.72 14.91 -0.19
C ASP A 140 19.76 13.83 0.09
N ARG A 141 20.12 13.65 1.36
CA ARG A 141 21.07 12.62 1.81
C ARG A 141 20.58 11.18 1.58
N HIS A 142 19.30 10.99 1.27
CA HIS A 142 18.70 9.68 1.03
C HIS A 142 18.73 9.25 -0.43
N VAL A 143 19.22 10.11 -1.33
CA VAL A 143 19.33 9.80 -2.75
C VAL A 143 20.71 10.11 -3.30
N GLU A 144 21.27 9.16 -4.01
CA GLU A 144 22.44 9.35 -4.87
C GLU A 144 21.98 9.37 -6.34
N VAL A 145 22.43 10.39 -7.08
CA VAL A 145 22.12 10.53 -8.52
C VAL A 145 23.42 10.42 -9.31
N LYS A 146 23.57 9.36 -10.10
CA LYS A 146 24.71 9.13 -10.99
C LYS A 146 24.22 8.91 -12.43
N GLY A 147 24.37 9.91 -13.29
CA GLY A 147 23.90 9.84 -14.67
C GLY A 147 22.38 9.59 -14.75
N SER A 148 21.98 8.43 -15.25
CA SER A 148 20.57 8.00 -15.32
C SER A 148 20.12 7.16 -14.12
N THR A 149 21.01 6.89 -13.18
CA THR A 149 20.74 6.01 -12.04
C THR A 149 20.43 6.82 -10.79
N LEU A 150 19.30 6.45 -10.15
CA LEU A 150 18.89 6.92 -8.82
C LEU A 150 19.10 5.76 -7.84
N ARG A 151 19.77 6.01 -6.73
CA ARG A 151 19.89 5.06 -5.63
C ARG A 151 19.33 5.69 -4.37
N PHE A 152 18.28 5.12 -3.83
CA PHE A 152 17.64 5.55 -2.60
C PHE A 152 18.10 4.67 -1.44
N GLU A 153 18.65 5.29 -0.39
CA GLU A 153 19.05 4.61 0.84
C GLU A 153 18.47 5.33 2.06
N PHE A 154 17.57 4.68 2.75
CA PHE A 154 16.86 5.30 3.87
C PHE A 154 16.31 4.28 4.86
N ARG A 155 15.95 4.76 6.05
CA ARG A 155 15.25 3.99 7.06
C ARG A 155 13.73 4.15 6.89
N GLY A 156 13.04 3.09 6.53
CA GLY A 156 11.59 3.08 6.35
C GLY A 156 10.82 2.58 7.58
N LYS A 157 9.54 2.28 7.36
CA LYS A 157 8.61 1.80 8.41
C LYS A 157 9.20 0.63 9.20
N SER A 158 9.02 0.67 10.53
CA SER A 158 9.53 -0.33 11.48
C SER A 158 11.06 -0.41 11.54
N GLY A 159 11.75 0.65 11.11
CA GLY A 159 13.20 0.74 11.18
C GLY A 159 13.95 -0.06 10.11
N LYS A 160 13.25 -0.65 9.13
CA LYS A 160 13.89 -1.38 8.02
C LYS A 160 14.68 -0.43 7.14
N ARG A 161 15.93 -0.82 6.82
CA ARG A 161 16.72 -0.14 5.79
C ARG A 161 16.24 -0.54 4.40
N HIS A 162 16.09 0.45 3.54
CA HIS A 162 15.77 0.29 2.13
C HIS A 162 16.95 0.75 1.31
N SER A 163 17.31 -0.04 0.29
CA SER A 163 18.24 0.33 -0.78
C SER A 163 17.54 -0.02 -2.10
N VAL A 164 17.20 0.99 -2.90
CA VAL A 164 16.41 0.83 -4.12
C VAL A 164 17.08 1.60 -5.24
N GLY A 165 17.43 0.89 -6.33
CA GLY A 165 18.00 1.47 -7.53
C GLY A 165 16.95 1.62 -8.63
N ILE A 166 16.95 2.75 -9.34
CA ILE A 166 16.12 3.00 -10.52
C ILE A 166 17.02 3.57 -11.61
N ASN A 167 16.94 3.00 -12.81
CA ASN A 167 17.62 3.56 -13.98
C ASN A 167 16.57 4.24 -14.90
N ASP A 168 16.55 5.56 -14.88
CA ASP A 168 15.71 6.38 -15.75
C ASP A 168 16.30 7.80 -15.84
N ARG A 169 16.73 8.19 -17.04
CA ARG A 169 17.36 9.48 -17.27
C ARG A 169 16.43 10.68 -16.99
N ARG A 170 15.12 10.55 -17.25
CA ARG A 170 14.15 11.63 -17.04
C ARG A 170 13.90 11.84 -15.55
N LEU A 171 13.63 10.75 -14.82
CA LEU A 171 13.46 10.80 -13.37
C LEU A 171 14.73 11.30 -12.67
N ALA A 172 15.91 10.83 -13.09
CA ALA A 172 17.18 11.27 -12.51
C ALA A 172 17.40 12.78 -12.67
N ARG A 173 17.04 13.34 -13.85
CA ARG A 173 17.11 14.77 -14.10
C ARG A 173 16.20 15.56 -13.17
N VAL A 174 14.94 15.16 -13.01
CA VAL A 174 14.00 15.87 -12.14
C VAL A 174 14.40 15.75 -10.67
N VAL A 175 14.77 14.56 -10.21
CA VAL A 175 15.24 14.35 -8.83
C VAL A 175 16.48 15.20 -8.53
N LYS A 176 17.40 15.33 -9.50
CA LYS A 176 18.54 16.23 -9.36
C LYS A 176 18.12 17.70 -9.22
N GLN A 177 17.18 18.14 -10.05
CA GLN A 177 16.64 19.51 -9.97
C GLN A 177 15.92 19.76 -8.63
N CYS A 178 15.16 18.80 -8.12
CA CYS A 178 14.53 18.90 -6.80
C CYS A 178 15.58 19.02 -5.67
N ARG A 179 16.62 18.21 -5.73
CA ARG A 179 17.72 18.22 -4.74
C ARG A 179 18.49 19.55 -4.72
N ASP A 180 18.57 20.22 -5.88
CA ASP A 180 19.29 21.49 -6.02
C ASP A 180 18.45 22.68 -5.49
N LEU A 181 17.19 22.49 -5.09
CA LEU A 181 16.38 23.51 -4.42
C LEU A 181 16.77 23.66 -2.93
N PRO A 182 16.62 24.87 -2.37
CA PRO A 182 16.85 25.06 -0.93
C PRO A 182 15.78 24.37 -0.10
N GLY A 183 16.19 23.58 0.91
CA GLY A 183 15.27 22.89 1.82
C GLY A 183 15.89 21.62 2.40
N GLN A 184 15.11 20.86 3.17
CA GLN A 184 15.51 19.59 3.74
C GLN A 184 14.84 18.38 3.07
N GLU A 185 13.67 18.59 2.50
CA GLU A 185 12.86 17.54 1.87
C GLU A 185 13.24 17.44 0.38
N LEU A 186 13.45 16.21 -0.09
CA LEU A 186 13.88 15.96 -1.47
C LEU A 186 12.88 16.42 -2.52
N PHE A 187 11.58 16.25 -2.27
CA PHE A 187 10.54 16.56 -3.25
C PHE A 187 9.85 17.88 -2.92
N GLN A 188 10.30 18.90 -3.60
CA GLN A 188 9.78 20.26 -3.53
C GLN A 188 9.47 20.77 -4.94
N TYR A 189 8.52 21.68 -5.07
CA TYR A 189 8.21 22.37 -6.33
C TYR A 189 8.29 23.87 -6.16
N VAL A 190 8.41 24.57 -7.26
CA VAL A 190 8.38 26.04 -7.30
C VAL A 190 6.99 26.47 -7.71
N ASP A 191 6.31 27.25 -6.87
CA ASP A 191 4.99 27.80 -7.17
C ASP A 191 5.04 29.01 -8.13
N ALA A 192 3.87 29.56 -8.47
CA ALA A 192 3.76 30.70 -9.39
C ALA A 192 4.47 31.98 -8.88
N ASP A 193 4.62 32.11 -7.57
CA ASP A 193 5.31 33.23 -6.92
C ASP A 193 6.83 33.00 -6.80
N GLY A 194 7.35 31.91 -7.33
CA GLY A 194 8.75 31.51 -7.24
C GLY A 194 9.16 30.94 -5.88
N ARG A 195 8.19 30.62 -4.99
CA ARG A 195 8.46 30.07 -3.66
C ARG A 195 8.56 28.55 -3.71
N THR A 196 9.46 28.02 -2.93
CA THR A 196 9.60 26.56 -2.76
C THR A 196 8.54 26.02 -1.81
N GLN A 197 7.84 24.96 -2.24
CA GLN A 197 6.78 24.28 -1.49
C GLN A 197 7.08 22.78 -1.38
N ASP A 198 6.87 22.21 -0.19
CA ASP A 198 7.04 20.77 0.05
C ASP A 198 5.86 19.98 -0.53
N VAL A 199 6.14 18.77 -1.02
CA VAL A 199 5.13 17.80 -1.43
C VAL A 199 4.86 16.81 -0.31
N ASN A 200 3.61 16.71 0.13
CA ASN A 200 3.17 15.75 1.14
C ASN A 200 2.32 14.61 0.57
N SER A 201 1.98 13.62 1.40
CA SER A 201 1.20 12.45 0.96
C SER A 201 -0.25 12.79 0.57
N ALA A 202 -0.83 13.87 1.08
CA ALA A 202 -2.16 14.32 0.69
C ALA A 202 -2.15 14.90 -0.73
N ASP A 203 -1.09 15.66 -1.09
CA ASP A 203 -0.90 16.19 -2.45
C ASP A 203 -0.80 15.08 -3.49
N VAL A 204 -0.03 14.02 -3.18
CA VAL A 204 0.10 12.85 -4.08
C VAL A 204 -1.26 12.18 -4.29
N ASN A 205 -2.05 11.98 -3.23
CA ASN A 205 -3.36 11.36 -3.34
C ASN A 205 -4.38 12.30 -4.05
N ALA A 206 -4.30 13.61 -3.83
CA ALA A 206 -5.13 14.60 -4.54
C ALA A 206 -4.82 14.58 -6.05
N TYR A 207 -3.55 14.59 -6.43
CA TYR A 207 -3.11 14.48 -7.82
C TYR A 207 -3.60 13.18 -8.48
N LEU A 208 -3.49 12.04 -7.81
CA LEU A 208 -3.99 10.77 -8.33
C LEU A 208 -5.51 10.82 -8.60
N ARG A 209 -6.29 11.42 -7.69
CA ARG A 209 -7.74 11.61 -7.90
C ARG A 209 -8.04 12.56 -9.04
N GLU A 210 -7.30 13.66 -9.13
CA GLU A 210 -7.44 14.64 -10.19
C GLU A 210 -7.25 14.02 -11.58
N ILE A 211 -6.15 13.29 -11.79
CA ILE A 211 -5.80 12.73 -13.09
C ILE A 211 -6.62 11.52 -13.50
N THR A 212 -7.27 10.83 -12.54
CA THR A 212 -8.04 9.60 -12.79
C THR A 212 -9.55 9.78 -12.69
N GLY A 213 -10.02 10.80 -12.00
CA GLY A 213 -11.44 10.95 -11.62
C GLY A 213 -11.92 9.87 -10.64
N ALA A 214 -11.01 9.07 -10.06
CA ALA A 214 -11.33 7.91 -9.21
C ALA A 214 -10.70 8.06 -7.81
N ASP A 215 -11.31 7.41 -6.80
CA ASP A 215 -10.76 7.39 -5.43
C ASP A 215 -9.56 6.43 -5.34
N ILE A 216 -8.48 6.77 -6.03
CA ILE A 216 -7.22 6.04 -6.07
C ILE A 216 -6.19 6.74 -5.18
N THR A 217 -5.35 5.95 -4.51
CA THR A 217 -4.33 6.43 -3.59
C THR A 217 -2.98 5.76 -3.83
N ALA A 218 -1.92 6.35 -3.32
CA ALA A 218 -0.57 5.77 -3.35
C ALA A 218 -0.48 4.35 -2.77
N LYS A 219 -1.41 3.97 -1.86
CA LYS A 219 -1.47 2.64 -1.28
C LYS A 219 -1.89 1.57 -2.30
N ASP A 220 -2.71 1.93 -3.28
CA ASP A 220 -3.26 1.01 -4.26
C ASP A 220 -2.15 0.45 -5.17
N PHE A 221 -1.10 1.24 -5.47
CA PHE A 221 0.09 0.76 -6.18
C PHE A 221 0.72 -0.47 -5.52
N ARG A 222 0.95 -0.41 -4.21
CA ARG A 222 1.59 -1.51 -3.49
C ARG A 222 0.71 -2.76 -3.42
N THR A 223 -0.61 -2.59 -3.41
CA THR A 223 -1.56 -3.70 -3.42
C THR A 223 -1.63 -4.35 -4.80
N TRP A 224 -1.70 -3.52 -5.85
CA TRP A 224 -1.68 -3.99 -7.23
C TRP A 224 -0.37 -4.72 -7.57
N PHE A 225 0.76 -4.04 -7.42
CA PHE A 225 2.05 -4.62 -7.78
C PHE A 225 2.47 -5.78 -6.87
N GLY A 226 2.09 -5.78 -5.59
CA GLY A 226 2.29 -6.93 -4.72
C GLY A 226 1.52 -8.16 -5.21
N THR A 227 0.32 -7.97 -5.75
CA THR A 227 -0.49 -9.05 -6.35
C THR A 227 0.09 -9.50 -7.70
N VAL A 228 0.51 -8.56 -8.56
CA VAL A 228 1.18 -8.86 -9.84
C VAL A 228 2.46 -9.67 -9.60
N LEU A 229 3.33 -9.22 -8.70
CA LEU A 229 4.56 -9.92 -8.34
C LEU A 229 4.29 -11.34 -7.83
N ALA A 230 3.26 -11.53 -6.98
CA ALA A 230 2.89 -12.86 -6.50
C ALA A 230 2.38 -13.76 -7.64
N ALA A 231 1.56 -13.23 -8.54
CA ALA A 231 1.06 -13.96 -9.70
C ALA A 231 2.21 -14.38 -10.64
N THR A 232 3.15 -13.47 -10.90
CA THR A 232 4.33 -13.74 -11.72
C THR A 232 5.20 -14.84 -11.10
N ALA A 233 5.57 -14.68 -9.81
CA ALA A 233 6.39 -15.67 -9.12
C ALA A 233 5.76 -17.07 -9.10
N LEU A 234 4.43 -17.15 -8.95
CA LEU A 234 3.73 -18.44 -8.96
C LEU A 234 3.62 -19.04 -10.36
N ARG A 235 3.51 -18.23 -11.41
CA ARG A 235 3.50 -18.70 -12.81
C ARG A 235 4.87 -19.24 -13.25
N GLU A 236 5.95 -18.71 -12.71
CA GLU A 236 7.32 -19.19 -12.99
C GLU A 236 7.63 -20.51 -12.27
N CYS A 237 6.83 -20.90 -11.28
CA CYS A 237 6.98 -22.19 -10.61
C CYS A 237 6.56 -23.32 -11.56
N ARG A 238 7.37 -24.41 -11.59
CA ARG A 238 6.99 -25.65 -12.32
C ARG A 238 5.68 -26.21 -11.77
N ALA A 239 4.95 -26.93 -12.62
CA ALA A 239 3.78 -27.68 -12.19
C ALA A 239 4.13 -28.56 -10.98
N VAL A 240 3.23 -28.58 -10.00
CA VAL A 240 3.44 -29.31 -8.75
C VAL A 240 2.41 -30.44 -8.62
N ASP A 241 2.89 -31.61 -8.21
CA ASP A 241 2.07 -32.81 -8.13
C ASP A 241 1.31 -32.94 -6.80
N SER A 242 1.64 -32.09 -5.81
CA SER A 242 1.03 -32.17 -4.49
C SER A 242 0.61 -30.80 -3.94
N ILE A 243 -0.45 -30.81 -3.12
CA ILE A 243 -0.90 -29.62 -2.38
C ILE A 243 0.20 -29.08 -1.45
N ALA A 244 1.00 -29.97 -0.87
CA ALA A 244 2.12 -29.58 -0.01
C ALA A 244 3.19 -28.80 -0.78
N ALA A 245 3.52 -29.23 -2.02
CA ALA A 245 4.44 -28.50 -2.88
C ALA A 245 3.86 -27.15 -3.31
N ALA A 246 2.58 -27.08 -3.65
CA ALA A 246 1.90 -25.82 -3.96
C ALA A 246 1.94 -24.84 -2.77
N LYS A 247 1.68 -25.29 -1.57
CA LYS A 247 1.79 -24.47 -0.37
C LYS A 247 3.21 -23.94 -0.14
N ARG A 248 4.25 -24.74 -0.38
CA ARG A 248 5.65 -24.28 -0.30
C ARG A 248 5.95 -23.16 -1.32
N ASN A 249 5.49 -23.31 -2.56
CA ASN A 249 5.67 -22.29 -3.59
C ASN A 249 4.93 -20.99 -3.22
N VAL A 250 3.72 -21.08 -2.67
CA VAL A 250 2.98 -19.92 -2.14
C VAL A 250 3.78 -19.20 -1.06
N VAL A 251 4.40 -19.92 -0.12
CA VAL A 251 5.25 -19.32 0.92
C VAL A 251 6.41 -18.56 0.28
N ARG A 252 7.15 -19.19 -0.65
CA ARG A 252 8.27 -18.55 -1.36
C ARG A 252 7.85 -17.30 -2.14
N ALA A 253 6.72 -17.35 -2.85
CA ALA A 253 6.20 -16.21 -3.58
C ALA A 253 5.85 -15.04 -2.63
N VAL A 254 5.21 -15.34 -1.49
CA VAL A 254 4.90 -14.33 -0.47
C VAL A 254 6.16 -13.73 0.14
N GLU A 255 7.19 -14.54 0.39
CA GLU A 255 8.49 -14.08 0.91
C GLU A 255 9.21 -13.18 -0.10
N ALA A 256 9.21 -13.54 -1.38
CA ALA A 256 9.79 -12.72 -2.45
C ALA A 256 9.09 -11.34 -2.52
N VAL A 257 7.76 -11.31 -2.52
CA VAL A 257 6.98 -10.06 -2.50
C VAL A 257 7.27 -9.27 -1.22
N ALA A 258 7.41 -9.94 -0.07
CA ALA A 258 7.72 -9.30 1.20
C ALA A 258 9.10 -8.63 1.18
N GLY A 259 10.09 -9.26 0.54
CA GLY A 259 11.41 -8.68 0.28
C GLY A 259 11.32 -7.38 -0.51
N VAL A 260 10.66 -7.42 -1.66
CA VAL A 260 10.47 -6.25 -2.54
C VAL A 260 9.72 -5.11 -1.83
N LEU A 261 8.61 -5.43 -1.16
CA LEU A 261 7.80 -4.43 -0.47
C LEU A 261 8.40 -3.94 0.86
N GLY A 262 9.47 -4.56 1.37
CA GLY A 262 10.03 -4.24 2.69
C GLY A 262 9.03 -4.46 3.83
N ASN A 263 8.24 -5.54 3.76
CA ASN A 263 7.26 -5.93 4.79
C ASN A 263 7.63 -7.29 5.40
N THR A 264 6.83 -7.78 6.37
CA THR A 264 6.88 -9.18 6.79
C THR A 264 5.99 -10.03 5.85
N PRO A 265 6.29 -11.33 5.66
CA PRO A 265 5.46 -12.24 4.86
C PRO A 265 3.98 -12.23 5.29
N ALA A 266 3.71 -12.27 6.59
CA ALA A 266 2.35 -12.23 7.14
C ALA A 266 1.60 -10.95 6.74
N VAL A 267 2.26 -9.78 6.79
CA VAL A 267 1.68 -8.51 6.36
C VAL A 267 1.46 -8.49 4.84
N CYS A 268 2.41 -9.01 4.05
CA CYS A 268 2.25 -9.08 2.59
C CYS A 268 1.07 -9.94 2.19
N ARG A 269 1.00 -11.15 2.72
CA ARG A 269 -0.09 -12.09 2.46
C ARG A 269 -1.46 -11.49 2.78
N LYS A 270 -1.59 -10.84 3.95
CA LYS A 270 -2.87 -10.24 4.38
C LYS A 270 -3.22 -8.95 3.68
N SER A 271 -2.20 -8.12 3.35
CA SER A 271 -2.45 -6.70 3.04
C SER A 271 -2.06 -6.25 1.65
N TYR A 272 -1.28 -7.03 0.90
CA TYR A 272 -0.76 -6.60 -0.39
C TYR A 272 -0.89 -7.62 -1.51
N ILE A 273 -1.28 -8.86 -1.20
CA ILE A 273 -1.51 -9.91 -2.19
C ILE A 273 -2.98 -10.26 -2.17
N HIS A 274 -3.65 -10.24 -3.32
CA HIS A 274 -5.04 -10.67 -3.42
C HIS A 274 -5.14 -12.17 -3.14
N PRO A 275 -6.02 -12.61 -2.21
CA PRO A 275 -6.15 -14.02 -1.82
C PRO A 275 -6.36 -14.96 -3.01
N ALA A 276 -7.19 -14.54 -3.96
CA ALA A 276 -7.50 -15.34 -5.14
C ALA A 276 -6.28 -15.80 -5.95
N ILE A 277 -5.19 -15.02 -5.98
CA ILE A 277 -3.95 -15.44 -6.65
C ILE A 277 -3.36 -16.67 -5.99
N LEU A 278 -3.31 -16.67 -4.65
CA LEU A 278 -2.75 -17.78 -3.86
C LEU A 278 -3.67 -19.02 -3.90
N GLU A 279 -4.97 -18.79 -3.86
CA GLU A 279 -6.01 -19.82 -3.92
C GLU A 279 -5.99 -20.51 -5.28
N CYS A 280 -6.01 -19.74 -6.39
CA CYS A 280 -5.97 -20.28 -7.75
C CYS A 280 -4.73 -21.13 -8.03
N TYR A 281 -3.60 -20.78 -7.43
CA TYR A 281 -2.40 -21.62 -7.56
C TYR A 281 -2.52 -22.91 -6.75
N THR A 282 -3.06 -22.82 -5.52
CA THR A 282 -3.21 -23.97 -4.62
C THR A 282 -4.25 -24.97 -5.12
N ASP A 283 -5.37 -24.49 -5.71
CA ASP A 283 -6.43 -25.32 -6.29
C ASP A 283 -6.17 -25.73 -7.76
N ARG A 284 -5.01 -25.36 -8.30
CA ARG A 284 -4.57 -25.62 -9.67
C ARG A 284 -5.44 -25.01 -10.77
N SER A 285 -6.26 -24.02 -10.45
CA SER A 285 -7.14 -23.36 -11.42
C SER A 285 -6.47 -22.19 -12.16
N MET A 286 -5.22 -21.85 -11.82
CA MET A 286 -4.54 -20.67 -12.34
C MET A 286 -4.43 -20.68 -13.86
N GLU A 287 -3.95 -21.78 -14.48
CA GLU A 287 -3.80 -21.90 -15.94
C GLU A 287 -5.15 -21.84 -16.67
N SER A 288 -6.14 -22.56 -16.15
CA SER A 288 -7.50 -22.51 -16.68
C SER A 288 -8.10 -21.10 -16.64
N ARG A 289 -7.77 -20.29 -15.63
CA ARG A 289 -8.23 -18.90 -15.54
C ARG A 289 -7.46 -17.99 -16.48
N LEU A 290 -6.18 -18.23 -16.68
CA LEU A 290 -5.34 -17.48 -17.60
C LEU A 290 -5.72 -17.70 -19.08
N SER A 291 -6.23 -18.88 -19.44
CA SER A 291 -6.68 -19.19 -20.80
C SER A 291 -8.06 -18.62 -21.13
N LYS A 292 -8.87 -18.22 -20.12
CA LYS A 292 -10.21 -17.67 -20.37
C LYS A 292 -10.16 -16.35 -21.13
N SER A 293 -11.08 -16.19 -22.07
CA SER A 293 -11.26 -14.93 -22.78
C SER A 293 -11.81 -13.86 -21.86
N LEU A 294 -11.28 -12.64 -21.99
CA LEU A 294 -11.78 -11.47 -21.28
C LEU A 294 -12.95 -10.83 -22.03
N PRO A 295 -13.96 -10.28 -21.34
CA PRO A 295 -14.98 -9.46 -21.97
C PRO A 295 -14.39 -8.27 -22.72
N PRO A 296 -15.06 -7.75 -23.78
CA PRO A 296 -14.51 -6.68 -24.61
C PRO A 296 -14.04 -5.44 -23.82
N ALA A 297 -14.79 -5.03 -22.79
CA ALA A 297 -14.43 -3.89 -21.95
C ALA A 297 -13.12 -4.14 -21.18
N VAL A 298 -12.95 -5.32 -20.58
CA VAL A 298 -11.73 -5.68 -19.83
C VAL A 298 -10.56 -5.93 -20.78
N LYS A 299 -10.82 -6.50 -21.96
CA LYS A 299 -9.81 -6.71 -23.02
C LYS A 299 -9.21 -5.38 -23.49
N ARG A 300 -10.03 -4.32 -23.59
CA ARG A 300 -9.56 -2.97 -23.95
C ARG A 300 -8.63 -2.38 -22.89
N VAL A 301 -8.87 -2.63 -21.61
CA VAL A 301 -7.96 -2.25 -20.52
C VAL A 301 -6.66 -3.08 -20.61
N ALA A 302 -6.81 -4.39 -20.74
CA ALA A 302 -5.69 -5.34 -20.79
C ALA A 302 -4.70 -5.02 -21.92
N SER A 303 -5.17 -4.54 -23.08
CA SER A 303 -4.29 -4.16 -24.19
C SER A 303 -3.34 -2.99 -23.90
N LYS A 304 -3.55 -2.26 -22.82
CA LYS A 304 -2.72 -1.12 -22.36
C LYS A 304 -1.88 -1.45 -21.13
N LEU A 305 -1.95 -2.69 -20.63
CA LEU A 305 -1.21 -3.18 -19.48
C LEU A 305 -0.02 -4.03 -19.92
N ARG A 306 0.94 -4.24 -19.01
CA ARG A 306 2.06 -5.18 -19.22
C ARG A 306 1.56 -6.62 -19.13
N ALA A 307 2.29 -7.56 -19.70
CA ALA A 307 1.89 -8.98 -19.77
C ALA A 307 1.65 -9.61 -18.39
N ASP A 308 2.47 -9.28 -17.39
CA ASP A 308 2.32 -9.71 -16.00
C ASP A 308 1.08 -9.12 -15.33
N GLU A 309 0.78 -7.85 -15.60
CA GLU A 309 -0.43 -7.16 -15.12
C GLU A 309 -1.69 -7.74 -15.76
N VAL A 310 -1.64 -8.06 -17.05
CA VAL A 310 -2.75 -8.73 -17.77
C VAL A 310 -3.04 -10.10 -17.16
N ALA A 311 -2.01 -10.86 -16.81
CA ALA A 311 -2.17 -12.15 -16.16
C ALA A 311 -2.88 -12.03 -14.80
N ALA A 312 -2.44 -11.09 -13.95
CA ALA A 312 -3.09 -10.82 -12.68
C ALA A 312 -4.55 -10.38 -12.87
N LEU A 313 -4.81 -9.42 -13.79
CA LEU A 313 -6.16 -8.95 -14.10
C LEU A 313 -7.09 -10.09 -14.56
N ARG A 314 -6.62 -11.01 -15.41
CA ARG A 314 -7.40 -12.18 -15.86
C ARG A 314 -7.86 -13.03 -14.69
N ILE A 315 -6.95 -13.38 -13.79
CA ILE A 315 -7.27 -14.22 -12.63
C ILE A 315 -8.31 -13.51 -11.74
N LEU A 316 -8.09 -12.23 -11.42
CA LEU A 316 -9.01 -11.45 -10.57
C LEU A 316 -10.40 -11.36 -11.19
N HIS A 317 -10.48 -11.03 -12.47
CA HIS A 317 -11.73 -10.92 -13.19
C HIS A 317 -12.51 -12.26 -13.21
N CYS A 318 -11.83 -13.38 -13.47
CA CYS A 318 -12.46 -14.70 -13.47
C CYS A 318 -13.02 -15.07 -12.08
N VAL A 319 -12.30 -14.75 -11.00
CA VAL A 319 -12.77 -15.03 -9.62
C VAL A 319 -13.99 -14.19 -9.30
N ARG A 320 -13.96 -12.90 -9.59
CA ARG A 320 -15.11 -12.00 -9.36
C ARG A 320 -16.34 -12.43 -10.14
N ALA A 321 -16.18 -12.76 -11.43
CA ALA A 321 -17.30 -13.24 -12.27
C ALA A 321 -17.90 -14.55 -11.74
N SER A 322 -17.09 -15.44 -11.16
CA SER A 322 -17.58 -16.67 -10.51
C SER A 322 -18.35 -16.39 -9.24
N ALA A 323 -17.85 -15.46 -8.39
CA ALA A 323 -18.49 -15.07 -7.15
C ALA A 323 -19.87 -14.38 -7.37
N HIS A 324 -19.99 -13.60 -8.45
CA HIS A 324 -21.29 -12.99 -8.81
C HIS A 324 -22.31 -14.02 -9.25
N ARG A 325 -21.89 -15.06 -10.01
CA ARG A 325 -22.79 -16.15 -10.43
C ARG A 325 -23.30 -16.97 -9.26
N SER A 326 -22.44 -17.30 -8.29
CA SER A 326 -22.86 -18.06 -7.10
C SER A 326 -23.73 -17.28 -6.12
N LYS A 327 -23.83 -15.96 -6.22
CA LYS A 327 -24.77 -15.13 -5.43
C LYS A 327 -26.11 -14.93 -6.14
N ALA A 328 -26.17 -15.17 -7.44
CA ALA A 328 -27.38 -15.01 -8.26
C ALA A 328 -28.13 -16.33 -8.48
N ALA A 329 -27.53 -17.46 -8.11
CA ALA A 329 -28.11 -18.79 -8.06
C ALA A 329 -28.53 -19.15 -6.62
#